data_81fcd60893cca18844881b6ebd6912b4
#
_entry.id   81fcd60893cca18844881b6ebd6912b4
#
_cell.length_a   1.000
_cell.length_b   1.000
_cell.length_c   1.000
_cell.angle_alpha   90.00
_cell.angle_beta   90.00
_cell.angle_gamma   90.00
#
_symmetry.space_group_name_H-M   'P 1'
#
loop_
_entity.id
_entity.type
_entity.pdbx_description
1 polymer ?
#
loop_
_entity_poly.entity_id
_entity_poly.type
_entity_poly.pdbx_seq_one_letter_code
_entity_poly.pdbx_strand_id
1 'polypeptide(L)'
;GLTGITTHAGKLIRPLMFASRKDILEYAVAQHIPYREDSSNRSTKYLRNKIRLGLVPRIKEISPKFTDLMRQNIGRLTDAQLFINHGIQRIREEVITTENGIDTIHIDRIDRAFPLNFVIFELLNSTYSFKGDVSDALVRALEQNSGTGKRFYSKSHVAYIDRGRIMVTPIPADDPCQVQVEAGAPRCYCGNSVLYFELRDIDDIQGFGVPEHIAQVDADKLKYPLTVRRWQEGDWFIPYGMSGRKKVSDYLIDHKVPLPEKARQFVLLSGDEIVWLVGRRIDDRYRLTAETENVLRITKEII
;
A
#
# COMPACT_ATOMS: atom_id res chain seq x y z
N GLY A 1 21.65 1.85 -11.31
CA GLY A 1 22.95 1.29 -11.55
C GLY A 1 23.91 2.13 -12.36
N LEU A 2 23.46 2.91 -13.36
CA LEU A 2 24.35 3.70 -14.24
C LEU A 2 24.92 4.96 -13.57
N THR A 3 24.29 5.46 -12.53
CA THR A 3 24.75 6.60 -11.72
C THR A 3 25.88 6.21 -10.74
N GLY A 4 26.29 4.94 -10.72
CA GLY A 4 27.37 4.45 -9.86
C GLY A 4 26.95 4.33 -8.39
N ILE A 5 27.96 4.36 -7.50
CA ILE A 5 27.78 4.30 -6.05
C ILE A 5 27.67 5.74 -5.53
N THR A 6 26.70 6.01 -4.68
CA THR A 6 26.50 7.33 -4.05
C THR A 6 27.42 7.52 -2.84
N THR A 7 27.81 8.77 -2.56
CA THR A 7 28.55 9.14 -1.36
C THR A 7 27.76 8.88 -0.08
N HIS A 8 26.43 8.96 -0.16
CA HIS A 8 25.48 8.69 0.91
C HIS A 8 24.49 7.61 0.49
N ALA A 9 24.23 6.65 1.37
CA ALA A 9 23.18 5.64 1.19
C ALA A 9 22.58 5.25 2.56
N GLY A 10 21.51 5.92 2.97
CA GLY A 10 20.93 5.78 4.30
C GLY A 10 21.94 6.15 5.39
N LYS A 11 22.29 5.18 6.27
CA LYS A 11 23.28 5.38 7.34
C LYS A 11 24.75 5.24 6.90
N LEU A 12 24.98 4.87 5.64
CA LEU A 12 26.32 4.62 5.11
C LEU A 12 26.88 5.86 4.41
N ILE A 13 28.06 6.34 4.85
CA ILE A 13 28.78 7.46 4.29
C ILE A 13 30.10 6.94 3.68
N ARG A 14 30.47 7.44 2.50
CA ARG A 14 31.70 7.09 1.80
C ARG A 14 32.55 8.34 1.53
N PRO A 15 33.30 8.83 2.52
CA PRO A 15 33.98 10.13 2.43
C PRO A 15 35.13 10.17 1.39
N LEU A 16 35.71 9.01 1.04
CA LEU A 16 36.82 8.96 0.08
C LEU A 16 36.42 8.74 -1.39
N MET A 17 35.13 8.92 -1.72
CA MET A 17 34.65 8.74 -3.11
C MET A 17 35.22 9.75 -4.12
N PHE A 18 35.78 10.87 -3.67
CA PHE A 18 36.42 11.87 -4.51
C PHE A 18 37.82 11.43 -4.97
N ALA A 19 38.51 10.56 -4.24
CA ALA A 19 39.89 10.16 -4.48
C ALA A 19 39.98 8.84 -5.25
N SER A 20 40.94 8.75 -6.16
CA SER A 20 41.30 7.48 -6.79
C SER A 20 42.08 6.58 -5.82
N ARG A 21 42.16 5.27 -6.11
CA ARG A 21 43.01 4.37 -5.32
C ARG A 21 44.49 4.82 -5.37
N LYS A 22 44.96 5.39 -6.47
CA LYS A 22 46.30 5.90 -6.62
C LYS A 22 46.54 7.06 -5.66
N ASP A 23 45.64 8.04 -5.62
CA ASP A 23 45.75 9.20 -4.74
C ASP A 23 45.78 8.79 -3.26
N ILE A 24 44.93 7.80 -2.90
CA ILE A 24 44.87 7.26 -1.53
C ILE A 24 46.18 6.56 -1.15
N LEU A 25 46.76 5.77 -2.04
CA LEU A 25 48.02 5.08 -1.80
C LEU A 25 49.21 6.08 -1.71
N GLU A 26 49.29 7.05 -2.61
CA GLU A 26 50.28 8.11 -2.58
C GLU A 26 50.23 8.92 -1.28
N TYR A 27 49.02 9.26 -0.84
CA TYR A 27 48.81 9.93 0.44
C TYR A 27 49.25 9.06 1.62
N ALA A 28 48.86 7.78 1.65
CA ALA A 28 49.24 6.87 2.72
C ALA A 28 50.76 6.70 2.85
N VAL A 29 51.47 6.60 1.71
CA VAL A 29 52.92 6.52 1.69
C VAL A 29 53.54 7.84 2.19
N ALA A 30 53.09 8.99 1.68
CA ALA A 30 53.61 10.30 2.05
C ALA A 30 53.43 10.62 3.54
N GLN A 31 52.34 10.15 4.14
CA GLN A 31 52.00 10.34 5.56
C GLN A 31 52.42 9.16 6.46
N HIS A 32 53.16 8.18 5.94
CA HIS A 32 53.60 6.99 6.66
C HIS A 32 52.47 6.22 7.35
N ILE A 33 51.27 6.21 6.76
CA ILE A 33 50.09 5.50 7.30
C ILE A 33 50.22 4.00 7.03
N PRO A 34 50.24 3.14 8.05
CA PRO A 34 50.32 1.70 7.83
C PRO A 34 48.98 1.19 7.26
N TYR A 35 49.02 0.41 6.19
CA TYR A 35 47.87 -0.22 5.58
C TYR A 35 48.14 -1.67 5.22
N ARG A 36 47.09 -2.46 5.10
CA ARG A 36 47.17 -3.85 4.63
C ARG A 36 46.38 -3.99 3.34
N GLU A 37 46.95 -4.72 2.39
CA GLU A 37 46.26 -5.12 1.18
C GLU A 37 45.49 -6.43 1.44
N ASP A 38 44.22 -6.41 1.15
CA ASP A 38 43.38 -7.62 1.14
C ASP A 38 43.75 -8.45 -0.10
N SER A 39 44.25 -9.68 0.14
CA SER A 39 44.66 -10.60 -0.92
C SER A 39 43.50 -10.99 -1.86
N SER A 40 42.25 -10.91 -1.42
CA SER A 40 41.08 -11.16 -2.24
C SER A 40 40.91 -10.16 -3.40
N ASN A 41 41.51 -8.97 -3.27
CA ASN A 41 41.50 -7.94 -4.33
C ASN A 41 42.26 -8.37 -5.61
N ARG A 42 43.14 -9.35 -5.51
CA ARG A 42 43.89 -9.92 -6.65
C ARG A 42 43.16 -11.12 -7.28
N SER A 43 42.16 -11.65 -6.62
CA SER A 43 41.43 -12.82 -7.10
C SER A 43 40.40 -12.43 -8.18
N THR A 44 40.42 -13.13 -9.31
CA THR A 44 39.43 -12.99 -10.39
C THR A 44 38.17 -13.83 -10.16
N LYS A 45 38.01 -14.42 -8.98
CA LYS A 45 36.82 -15.21 -8.62
C LYS A 45 35.53 -14.41 -8.74
N TYR A 46 35.57 -13.13 -8.39
CA TYR A 46 34.39 -12.23 -8.40
C TYR A 46 34.32 -11.45 -9.72
N LEU A 47 33.10 -11.31 -10.26
CA LEU A 47 32.84 -10.56 -11.50
C LEU A 47 33.42 -9.13 -11.47
N ARG A 48 33.26 -8.44 -10.33
CA ARG A 48 33.82 -7.08 -10.13
C ARG A 48 35.35 -7.04 -10.36
N ASN A 49 36.06 -8.02 -9.84
CA ASN A 49 37.52 -8.10 -10.00
C ASN A 49 37.91 -8.51 -11.45
N LYS A 50 37.14 -9.41 -12.09
CA LYS A 50 37.35 -9.74 -13.52
C LYS A 50 37.24 -8.50 -14.40
N ILE A 51 36.21 -7.67 -14.17
CA ILE A 51 36.04 -6.40 -14.90
C ILE A 51 37.19 -5.44 -14.62
N ARG A 52 37.53 -5.22 -13.35
CA ARG A 52 38.55 -4.24 -12.92
C ARG A 52 39.94 -4.63 -13.35
N LEU A 53 40.30 -5.92 -13.28
CA LEU A 53 41.66 -6.38 -13.57
C LEU A 53 41.86 -6.79 -15.05
N GLY A 54 40.80 -7.26 -15.73
CA GLY A 54 40.89 -7.75 -17.09
C GLY A 54 40.31 -6.79 -18.13
N LEU A 55 39.08 -6.30 -17.94
CA LEU A 55 38.37 -5.51 -18.95
C LEU A 55 38.78 -4.05 -18.97
N VAL A 56 38.77 -3.41 -17.80
CA VAL A 56 39.08 -1.96 -17.69
C VAL A 56 40.47 -1.60 -18.22
N PRO A 57 41.57 -2.35 -17.98
CA PRO A 57 42.87 -2.05 -18.56
C PRO A 57 42.83 -2.08 -20.09
N ARG A 58 42.20 -3.10 -20.69
CA ARG A 58 42.11 -3.21 -22.16
C ARG A 58 41.33 -2.07 -22.79
N ILE A 59 40.22 -1.64 -22.12
CA ILE A 59 39.48 -0.46 -22.60
C ILE A 59 40.37 0.81 -22.54
N LYS A 60 41.20 0.96 -21.51
CA LYS A 60 42.12 2.09 -21.37
C LYS A 60 43.25 2.09 -22.43
N GLU A 61 43.66 0.92 -22.87
CA GLU A 61 44.60 0.79 -24.01
C GLU A 61 43.99 1.34 -25.31
N ILE A 62 42.71 1.02 -25.55
CA ILE A 62 41.93 1.48 -26.71
C ILE A 62 41.58 2.99 -26.58
N SER A 63 41.16 3.39 -25.40
CA SER A 63 40.71 4.76 -25.09
C SER A 63 41.36 5.26 -23.79
N PRO A 64 42.51 5.93 -23.85
CA PRO A 64 43.18 6.45 -22.65
C PRO A 64 42.34 7.38 -21.79
N LYS A 65 41.40 8.09 -22.41
CA LYS A 65 40.46 9.02 -21.74
C LYS A 65 39.22 8.32 -21.17
N PHE A 66 39.10 6.99 -21.25
CA PHE A 66 37.92 6.22 -20.83
C PHE A 66 37.44 6.57 -19.42
N THR A 67 38.36 6.65 -18.45
CA THR A 67 38.01 6.93 -17.06
C THR A 67 37.36 8.31 -16.89
N ASP A 68 37.90 9.34 -17.57
CA ASP A 68 37.40 10.71 -17.48
C ASP A 68 36.06 10.87 -18.19
N LEU A 69 35.93 10.23 -19.36
CA LEU A 69 34.64 10.17 -20.08
C LEU A 69 33.55 9.48 -19.26
N MET A 70 33.89 8.36 -18.62
CA MET A 70 32.94 7.65 -17.74
C MET A 70 32.56 8.48 -16.52
N ARG A 71 33.51 9.21 -15.92
CA ARG A 71 33.23 10.13 -14.82
C ARG A 71 32.25 11.23 -15.23
N GLN A 72 32.49 11.85 -16.39
CA GLN A 72 31.60 12.88 -16.95
C GLN A 72 30.21 12.31 -17.25
N ASN A 73 30.11 11.11 -17.84
CA ASN A 73 28.83 10.47 -18.13
C ASN A 73 28.07 10.11 -16.86
N ILE A 74 28.75 9.59 -15.84
CA ILE A 74 28.14 9.33 -14.52
C ILE A 74 27.59 10.65 -13.92
N GLY A 75 28.37 11.76 -14.01
CA GLY A 75 27.89 13.06 -13.56
C GLY A 75 26.60 13.47 -14.26
N ARG A 76 26.57 13.45 -15.61
CA ARG A 76 25.39 13.78 -16.41
C ARG A 76 24.18 12.89 -16.10
N LEU A 77 24.42 11.58 -15.91
CA LEU A 77 23.34 10.66 -15.52
C LEU A 77 22.83 10.93 -14.11
N THR A 78 23.70 11.36 -13.20
CA THR A 78 23.31 11.75 -11.84
C THR A 78 22.45 13.01 -11.88
N ASP A 79 22.85 14.02 -12.66
CA ASP A 79 22.06 15.25 -12.83
C ASP A 79 20.69 14.95 -13.47
N ALA A 80 20.65 14.09 -14.49
CA ALA A 80 19.41 13.64 -15.11
C ALA A 80 18.51 12.90 -14.11
N GLN A 81 19.07 12.03 -13.25
CA GLN A 81 18.31 11.35 -12.22
C GLN A 81 17.72 12.32 -11.18
N LEU A 82 18.49 13.34 -10.79
CA LEU A 82 17.98 14.39 -9.90
C LEU A 82 16.79 15.13 -10.53
N PHE A 83 16.91 15.50 -11.80
CA PHE A 83 15.83 16.14 -12.54
C PHE A 83 14.58 15.25 -12.62
N ILE A 84 14.75 13.97 -12.93
CA ILE A 84 13.68 12.99 -12.95
C ILE A 84 13.01 12.89 -11.58
N ASN A 85 13.79 12.75 -10.49
CA ASN A 85 13.25 12.63 -9.14
C ASN A 85 12.40 13.84 -8.75
N HIS A 86 12.86 15.05 -9.07
CA HIS A 86 12.07 16.26 -8.84
C HIS A 86 10.78 16.29 -9.68
N GLY A 87 10.87 15.91 -10.95
CA GLY A 87 9.69 15.83 -11.82
C GLY A 87 8.66 14.82 -11.31
N ILE A 88 9.11 13.62 -10.94
CA ILE A 88 8.23 12.58 -10.40
C ILE A 88 7.61 13.00 -9.07
N GLN A 89 8.34 13.71 -8.22
CA GLN A 89 7.78 14.21 -6.96
C GLN A 89 6.63 15.20 -7.20
N ARG A 90 6.77 16.12 -8.15
CA ARG A 90 5.69 17.04 -8.53
C ARG A 90 4.49 16.30 -9.11
N ILE A 91 4.73 15.37 -10.04
CA ILE A 91 3.65 14.54 -10.61
C ILE A 91 2.92 13.80 -9.49
N ARG A 92 3.63 13.24 -8.52
CA ARG A 92 3.06 12.54 -7.37
C ARG A 92 2.06 13.40 -6.60
N GLU A 93 2.44 14.65 -6.28
CA GLU A 93 1.60 15.59 -5.53
C GLU A 93 0.31 15.94 -6.28
N GLU A 94 0.34 15.92 -7.61
CA GLU A 94 -0.81 16.22 -8.47
C GLU A 94 -1.73 15.02 -8.71
N VAL A 95 -1.15 13.79 -8.79
CA VAL A 95 -1.89 12.62 -9.26
C VAL A 95 -2.26 11.63 -8.16
N ILE A 96 -1.67 11.72 -6.96
CA ILE A 96 -1.97 10.82 -5.85
C ILE A 96 -2.85 11.52 -4.82
N THR A 97 -3.95 10.87 -4.46
CA THR A 97 -4.79 11.25 -3.31
C THR A 97 -4.81 10.10 -2.31
N THR A 98 -4.75 10.44 -1.02
CA THR A 98 -4.77 9.43 0.06
C THR A 98 -6.05 9.59 0.88
N GLU A 99 -6.87 8.55 0.92
CA GLU A 99 -8.09 8.50 1.73
C GLU A 99 -8.19 7.14 2.44
N ASN A 100 -8.48 7.15 3.73
CA ASN A 100 -8.64 5.93 4.54
C ASN A 100 -7.46 4.93 4.45
N GLY A 101 -6.22 5.44 4.28
CA GLY A 101 -5.03 4.60 4.10
C GLY A 101 -4.99 3.87 2.74
N ILE A 102 -5.66 4.42 1.74
CA ILE A 102 -5.63 3.98 0.34
C ILE A 102 -5.06 5.13 -0.49
N ASP A 103 -3.95 4.87 -1.16
CA ASP A 103 -3.39 5.81 -2.13
C ASP A 103 -4.01 5.54 -3.50
N THR A 104 -4.64 6.56 -4.08
CA THR A 104 -5.25 6.49 -5.41
C THR A 104 -4.43 7.30 -6.39
N ILE A 105 -3.88 6.64 -7.41
CA ILE A 105 -3.16 7.25 -8.52
C ILE A 105 -4.16 7.53 -9.64
N HIS A 106 -4.38 8.79 -9.94
CA HIS A 106 -5.30 9.28 -10.99
C HIS A 106 -4.58 9.34 -12.32
N ILE A 107 -4.74 8.31 -13.16
CA ILE A 107 -4.06 8.19 -14.46
C ILE A 107 -4.47 9.31 -15.41
N ASP A 108 -5.72 9.76 -15.35
CA ASP A 108 -6.28 10.85 -16.13
C ASP A 108 -5.65 12.22 -15.87
N ARG A 109 -4.94 12.38 -14.75
CA ARG A 109 -4.20 13.60 -14.39
C ARG A 109 -2.74 13.58 -14.84
N ILE A 110 -2.23 12.44 -15.31
CA ILE A 110 -0.86 12.35 -15.83
C ILE A 110 -0.84 13.01 -17.22
N ASP A 111 0.03 14.02 -17.38
CA ASP A 111 0.23 14.66 -18.69
C ASP A 111 0.72 13.62 -19.71
N ARG A 112 0.01 13.56 -20.86
CA ARG A 112 0.30 12.63 -21.96
C ARG A 112 1.64 12.89 -22.65
N ALA A 113 2.27 14.03 -22.39
CA ALA A 113 3.63 14.31 -22.84
C ALA A 113 4.68 13.41 -22.17
N PHE A 114 4.36 12.84 -21.00
CA PHE A 114 5.24 11.92 -20.32
C PHE A 114 4.99 10.47 -20.71
N PRO A 115 6.04 9.63 -20.81
CA PRO A 115 5.89 8.20 -21.03
C PRO A 115 5.18 7.54 -19.85
N LEU A 116 3.93 7.11 -20.04
CA LEU A 116 3.08 6.58 -18.97
C LEU A 116 3.73 5.43 -18.19
N ASN A 117 4.33 4.46 -18.92
CA ASN A 117 5.03 3.33 -18.32
C ASN A 117 6.13 3.78 -17.35
N PHE A 118 6.89 4.79 -17.75
CA PHE A 118 7.98 5.32 -16.93
C PHE A 118 7.45 6.02 -15.68
N VAL A 119 6.44 6.87 -15.84
CA VAL A 119 5.83 7.60 -14.70
C VAL A 119 5.23 6.61 -13.69
N ILE A 120 4.44 5.64 -14.16
CA ILE A 120 3.84 4.63 -13.27
C ILE A 120 4.91 3.77 -12.60
N PHE A 121 5.95 3.35 -13.33
CA PHE A 121 7.06 2.62 -12.74
C PHE A 121 7.72 3.41 -11.61
N GLU A 122 8.07 4.67 -11.83
CA GLU A 122 8.72 5.51 -10.82
C GLU A 122 7.82 5.78 -9.61
N LEU A 123 6.52 6.05 -9.82
CA LEU A 123 5.55 6.23 -8.73
C LEU A 123 5.39 4.96 -7.88
N LEU A 124 5.31 3.80 -8.53
CA LEU A 124 5.08 2.52 -7.83
C LEU A 124 6.36 1.96 -7.19
N ASN A 125 7.50 2.08 -7.87
CA ASN A 125 8.77 1.54 -7.38
C ASN A 125 9.31 2.34 -6.19
N SER A 126 9.36 3.66 -6.32
CA SER A 126 10.00 4.54 -5.32
C SER A 126 9.28 4.52 -3.96
N THR A 127 7.96 4.37 -3.94
CA THR A 127 7.15 4.44 -2.71
C THR A 127 6.72 3.07 -2.20
N TYR A 128 6.28 2.20 -3.12
CA TYR A 128 5.61 0.95 -2.73
C TYR A 128 6.42 -0.29 -3.10
N SER A 129 7.66 -0.11 -3.60
CA SER A 129 8.61 -1.19 -3.93
C SER A 129 8.08 -2.22 -4.95
N PHE A 130 7.24 -1.80 -5.90
CA PHE A 130 6.86 -2.64 -7.02
C PHE A 130 8.03 -2.82 -7.97
N LYS A 131 8.23 -4.03 -8.48
CA LYS A 131 9.25 -4.34 -9.48
C LYS A 131 8.80 -3.92 -10.87
N GLY A 132 9.76 -3.72 -11.80
CA GLY A 132 9.47 -3.27 -13.16
C GLY A 132 8.53 -4.19 -13.93
N ASP A 133 8.72 -5.52 -13.82
CA ASP A 133 7.86 -6.53 -14.45
C ASP A 133 6.40 -6.44 -14.00
N VAL A 134 6.17 -6.15 -12.72
CA VAL A 134 4.83 -5.97 -12.14
C VAL A 134 4.22 -4.64 -12.60
N SER A 135 5.01 -3.56 -12.62
CA SER A 135 4.56 -2.25 -13.12
C SER A 135 4.19 -2.31 -14.61
N ASP A 136 5.00 -3.00 -15.43
CA ASP A 136 4.71 -3.22 -16.84
C ASP A 136 3.42 -4.04 -17.06
N ALA A 137 3.21 -5.08 -16.24
CA ALA A 137 1.98 -5.87 -16.31
C ALA A 137 0.75 -5.06 -15.93
N LEU A 138 0.87 -4.18 -14.95
CA LEU A 138 -0.20 -3.28 -14.51
C LEU A 138 -0.54 -2.27 -15.61
N VAL A 139 0.46 -1.65 -16.25
CA VAL A 139 0.23 -0.69 -17.34
C VAL A 139 -0.43 -1.38 -18.54
N ARG A 140 0.06 -2.56 -18.94
CA ARG A 140 -0.61 -3.33 -20.00
C ARG A 140 -2.08 -3.64 -19.69
N ALA A 141 -2.38 -3.95 -18.42
CA ALA A 141 -3.75 -4.22 -18.01
C ALA A 141 -4.65 -2.96 -18.06
N LEU A 142 -4.08 -1.78 -17.75
CA LEU A 142 -4.77 -0.49 -17.91
C LEU A 142 -5.07 -0.18 -19.37
N GLU A 143 -4.08 -0.29 -20.25
CA GLU A 143 -4.22 -0.01 -21.70
C GLU A 143 -5.25 -0.92 -22.36
N GLN A 144 -5.33 -2.17 -21.96
CA GLN A 144 -6.27 -3.15 -22.47
C GLN A 144 -7.68 -3.05 -21.87
N ASN A 145 -7.94 -2.12 -20.93
CA ASN A 145 -9.17 -2.09 -20.13
C ASN A 145 -9.56 -3.44 -19.50
N SER A 146 -8.57 -4.34 -19.33
CA SER A 146 -8.77 -5.71 -18.88
C SER A 146 -8.39 -5.89 -17.39
N GLY A 147 -8.05 -4.81 -16.72
CA GLY A 147 -7.44 -4.84 -15.40
C GLY A 147 -8.40 -4.72 -14.22
N THR A 148 -9.67 -4.37 -14.43
CA THR A 148 -10.65 -4.20 -13.35
C THR A 148 -10.77 -5.49 -12.53
N GLY A 149 -10.48 -5.39 -11.22
CA GLY A 149 -10.47 -6.55 -10.32
C GLY A 149 -9.12 -7.26 -10.17
N LYS A 150 -8.16 -7.03 -11.06
CA LYS A 150 -6.81 -7.64 -10.94
C LYS A 150 -6.03 -7.02 -9.78
N ARG A 151 -5.22 -7.87 -9.13
CA ARG A 151 -4.35 -7.50 -8.02
C ARG A 151 -2.90 -7.69 -8.43
N PHE A 152 -2.07 -6.71 -8.09
CA PHE A 152 -0.63 -6.70 -8.34
C PHE A 152 0.08 -6.54 -7.01
N TYR A 153 1.09 -7.35 -6.74
CA TYR A 153 1.72 -7.41 -5.42
C TYR A 153 3.16 -6.92 -5.47
N SER A 154 3.54 -6.12 -4.48
CA SER A 154 4.92 -5.88 -4.09
C SER A 154 5.25 -6.67 -2.81
N LYS A 155 6.39 -6.41 -2.19
CA LYS A 155 6.73 -7.01 -0.89
C LYS A 155 5.86 -6.50 0.27
N SER A 156 5.33 -5.30 0.15
CA SER A 156 4.66 -4.58 1.25
C SER A 156 3.27 -4.06 0.87
N HIS A 157 2.95 -3.97 -0.42
CA HIS A 157 1.72 -3.36 -0.91
C HIS A 157 1.04 -4.20 -1.97
N VAL A 158 -0.24 -4.00 -2.12
CA VAL A 158 -1.06 -4.51 -3.22
C VAL A 158 -1.67 -3.34 -3.99
N ALA A 159 -1.58 -3.39 -5.32
CA ALA A 159 -2.22 -2.44 -6.22
C ALA A 159 -3.43 -3.08 -6.88
N TYR A 160 -4.50 -2.31 -7.04
CA TYR A 160 -5.74 -2.68 -7.70
C TYR A 160 -6.00 -1.73 -8.86
N ILE A 161 -6.53 -2.24 -9.95
CA ILE A 161 -7.10 -1.39 -11.01
C ILE A 161 -8.60 -1.30 -10.78
N ASP A 162 -9.10 -0.08 -10.57
CA ASP A 162 -10.52 0.18 -10.43
C ASP A 162 -10.89 1.45 -11.23
N ARG A 163 -11.78 1.30 -12.22
CA ARG A 163 -12.31 2.40 -13.04
C ARG A 163 -11.23 3.32 -13.63
N GLY A 164 -10.18 2.73 -14.20
CA GLY A 164 -9.08 3.47 -14.82
C GLY A 164 -8.12 4.16 -13.85
N ARG A 165 -8.20 3.85 -12.55
CA ARG A 165 -7.29 4.34 -11.50
C ARG A 165 -6.50 3.18 -10.92
N ILE A 166 -5.34 3.48 -10.35
CA ILE A 166 -4.56 2.52 -9.57
C ILE A 166 -4.74 2.86 -8.11
N MET A 167 -5.24 1.91 -7.33
CA MET A 167 -5.40 2.05 -5.88
C MET A 167 -4.36 1.18 -5.19
N VAL A 168 -3.55 1.75 -4.32
CA VAL A 168 -2.47 1.05 -3.62
C VAL A 168 -2.76 1.04 -2.12
N THR A 169 -2.61 -0.13 -1.51
CA THR A 169 -2.72 -0.27 -0.05
C THR A 169 -1.62 -1.16 0.49
N PRO A 170 -1.22 -1.02 1.75
CA PRO A 170 -0.42 -2.05 2.41
C PRO A 170 -1.10 -3.42 2.29
N ILE A 171 -0.31 -4.48 2.13
CA ILE A 171 -0.84 -5.85 2.22
C ILE A 171 -1.44 -6.00 3.61
N PRO A 172 -2.73 -6.37 3.73
CA PRO A 172 -3.31 -6.64 5.05
C PRO A 172 -2.47 -7.69 5.76
N ALA A 173 -2.15 -7.46 7.02
CA ALA A 173 -1.61 -8.54 7.83
C ALA A 173 -2.59 -9.73 7.75
N ASP A 174 -2.06 -10.96 7.67
CA ASP A 174 -2.84 -12.21 7.71
C ASP A 174 -3.44 -12.43 9.12
N ASP A 175 -4.12 -11.42 9.62
CA ASP A 175 -4.86 -11.53 10.86
C ASP A 175 -6.29 -11.94 10.49
N PRO A 176 -6.70 -13.17 10.81
CA PRO A 176 -8.11 -13.55 10.74
C PRO A 176 -8.82 -12.78 11.83
N CYS A 177 -9.11 -11.51 11.57
CA CYS A 177 -9.80 -10.64 12.52
C CYS A 177 -11.22 -11.17 12.71
N GLN A 178 -11.33 -12.21 13.52
CA GLN A 178 -12.58 -12.69 14.08
C GLN A 178 -12.51 -12.44 15.59
N VAL A 179 -13.37 -11.54 16.04
CA VAL A 179 -13.47 -11.17 17.46
C VAL A 179 -14.84 -11.54 17.97
N GLN A 180 -14.89 -12.24 19.09
CA GLN A 180 -16.12 -12.47 19.83
C GLN A 180 -16.36 -11.34 20.83
N VAL A 181 -17.59 -10.89 20.91
CA VAL A 181 -18.03 -9.79 21.76
C VAL A 181 -19.09 -10.33 22.70
N GLU A 182 -18.73 -10.47 23.97
CA GLU A 182 -19.63 -10.93 25.03
C GLU A 182 -20.67 -9.86 25.37
N ALA A 183 -21.77 -10.27 25.96
CA ALA A 183 -22.79 -9.35 26.45
C ALA A 183 -22.17 -8.38 27.48
N GLY A 184 -22.44 -7.07 27.31
CA GLY A 184 -21.90 -6.02 28.17
C GLY A 184 -20.46 -5.60 27.87
N ALA A 185 -19.80 -6.17 26.88
CA ALA A 185 -18.49 -5.69 26.44
C ALA A 185 -18.60 -4.26 25.91
N PRO A 186 -17.79 -3.28 26.41
CA PRO A 186 -17.94 -1.88 26.01
C PRO A 186 -17.37 -1.58 24.63
N ARG A 187 -16.41 -2.38 24.15
CA ARG A 187 -15.75 -2.19 22.85
C ARG A 187 -15.04 -3.43 22.33
N CYS A 188 -14.81 -3.49 21.03
CA CYS A 188 -13.89 -4.44 20.40
C CYS A 188 -13.05 -3.76 19.31
N TYR A 189 -11.90 -4.36 18.99
CA TYR A 189 -10.99 -3.89 17.95
C TYR A 189 -11.12 -4.77 16.71
N CYS A 190 -11.21 -4.15 15.53
CA CYS A 190 -11.29 -4.86 14.27
C CYS A 190 -10.50 -4.11 13.18
N GLY A 191 -9.35 -4.66 12.79
CA GLY A 191 -8.43 -4.00 11.87
C GLY A 191 -7.95 -2.64 12.41
N ASN A 192 -8.21 -1.57 11.65
CA ASN A 192 -7.90 -0.18 12.04
C ASN A 192 -9.10 0.56 12.64
N SER A 193 -10.05 -0.16 13.21
CA SER A 193 -11.27 0.44 13.76
C SER A 193 -11.58 -0.12 15.14
N VAL A 194 -12.27 0.68 15.94
CA VAL A 194 -12.89 0.29 17.20
C VAL A 194 -14.38 0.34 17.04
N LEU A 195 -15.08 -0.67 17.54
CA LEU A 195 -16.52 -0.66 17.71
C LEU A 195 -16.83 -0.49 19.19
N TYR A 196 -17.58 0.54 19.53
CA TYR A 196 -18.10 0.81 20.87
C TYR A 196 -19.54 0.31 20.96
N PHE A 197 -19.89 -0.35 22.03
CA PHE A 197 -21.20 -0.93 22.28
C PHE A 197 -21.86 -0.29 23.51
N GLU A 198 -23.02 0.27 23.33
CA GLU A 198 -23.80 0.91 24.40
C GLU A 198 -25.24 0.34 24.38
N LEU A 199 -25.62 -0.28 25.47
CA LEU A 199 -27.01 -0.68 25.68
C LEU A 199 -27.78 0.53 26.19
N ARG A 200 -28.94 0.85 25.58
CA ARG A 200 -29.81 1.97 25.91
C ARG A 200 -31.28 1.50 25.97
N ASP A 201 -32.06 2.19 26.76
CA ASP A 201 -33.53 2.07 26.67
C ASP A 201 -34.01 2.73 25.38
N ILE A 202 -35.13 2.24 24.83
CA ILE A 202 -35.74 2.83 23.63
C ILE A 202 -36.15 4.28 23.84
N ASP A 203 -36.59 4.63 25.07
CA ASP A 203 -37.01 5.99 25.43
C ASP A 203 -35.85 7.00 25.39
N ASP A 204 -34.60 6.55 25.49
CA ASP A 204 -33.40 7.38 25.40
C ASP A 204 -32.96 7.65 23.94
N ILE A 205 -33.64 7.07 22.95
CA ILE A 205 -33.28 7.18 21.53
C ILE A 205 -33.91 8.40 20.88
N GLN A 206 -33.09 9.42 20.61
CA GLN A 206 -33.51 10.66 19.93
C GLN A 206 -33.48 10.51 18.39
N GLY A 207 -34.35 9.69 17.80
CA GLY A 207 -34.50 9.54 16.35
C GLY A 207 -33.85 8.29 15.76
N PHE A 208 -34.43 7.85 14.64
CA PHE A 208 -34.09 6.59 13.97
C PHE A 208 -33.09 6.75 12.81
N GLY A 209 -32.77 7.97 12.42
CA GLY A 209 -31.83 8.28 11.33
C GLY A 209 -30.44 8.55 11.86
N VAL A 210 -29.58 7.54 11.88
CA VAL A 210 -28.17 7.67 12.31
C VAL A 210 -27.21 7.60 11.12
N PRO A 211 -26.04 8.25 11.21
CA PRO A 211 -24.97 8.11 10.19
C PRO A 211 -24.55 6.65 10.01
N GLU A 212 -23.99 6.32 8.85
CA GLU A 212 -23.60 4.94 8.50
C GLU A 212 -22.57 4.31 9.45
N HIS A 213 -21.76 5.10 10.13
CA HIS A 213 -20.79 4.63 11.13
C HIS A 213 -21.45 4.29 12.49
N ILE A 214 -22.75 4.52 12.64
CA ILE A 214 -23.52 4.16 13.81
C ILE A 214 -24.60 3.15 13.40
N ALA A 215 -24.75 2.09 14.18
CA ALA A 215 -25.89 1.18 14.09
C ALA A 215 -26.72 1.26 15.37
N GLN A 216 -28.04 1.22 15.21
CA GLN A 216 -29.00 1.04 16.30
C GLN A 216 -29.83 -0.19 15.97
N VAL A 217 -29.73 -1.23 16.79
CA VAL A 217 -30.37 -2.52 16.58
C VAL A 217 -31.15 -2.96 17.82
N ASP A 218 -32.17 -3.73 17.60
CA ASP A 218 -32.99 -4.35 18.66
C ASP A 218 -32.11 -5.34 19.44
N ALA A 219 -31.78 -4.99 20.68
CA ALA A 219 -30.91 -5.78 21.53
C ALA A 219 -31.54 -7.09 21.97
N ASP A 220 -32.89 -7.15 22.07
CA ASP A 220 -33.65 -8.32 22.55
C ASP A 220 -33.62 -9.48 21.53
N LYS A 221 -33.29 -9.15 20.24
CA LYS A 221 -33.13 -10.16 19.18
C LYS A 221 -31.73 -10.73 19.06
N LEU A 222 -30.76 -10.16 19.79
CA LEU A 222 -29.35 -10.53 19.66
C LEU A 222 -29.03 -11.80 20.46
N LYS A 223 -28.26 -12.69 19.86
CA LYS A 223 -27.68 -13.88 20.48
C LYS A 223 -26.21 -13.69 20.70
N TYR A 224 -25.79 -13.66 21.94
CA TYR A 224 -24.39 -13.53 22.33
C TYR A 224 -23.67 -14.89 22.40
N PRO A 225 -22.33 -14.96 22.17
CA PRO A 225 -21.48 -13.84 21.81
C PRO A 225 -21.75 -13.35 20.38
N LEU A 226 -21.65 -12.02 20.18
CA LEU A 226 -21.63 -11.47 18.83
C LEU A 226 -20.27 -11.73 18.19
N THR A 227 -20.23 -11.85 16.87
CA THR A 227 -18.97 -12.08 16.14
C THR A 227 -18.71 -10.93 15.16
N VAL A 228 -17.54 -10.31 15.27
CA VAL A 228 -17.03 -9.37 14.25
C VAL A 228 -16.01 -10.09 13.40
N ARG A 229 -16.22 -10.15 12.08
CA ARG A 229 -15.26 -10.73 11.14
C ARG A 229 -15.27 -10.01 9.80
N ARG A 230 -14.26 -10.26 8.98
CA ARG A 230 -14.34 -9.85 7.57
C ARG A 230 -15.47 -10.59 6.86
N TRP A 231 -16.14 -9.90 5.94
CA TRP A 231 -17.14 -10.56 5.11
C TRP A 231 -16.50 -11.66 4.26
N GLN A 232 -17.30 -12.67 3.92
CA GLN A 232 -16.88 -13.82 3.13
C GLN A 232 -17.78 -13.98 1.91
N GLU A 233 -17.28 -14.67 0.90
CA GLU A 233 -18.09 -15.03 -0.26
C GLU A 233 -19.26 -15.91 0.17
N GLY A 234 -20.46 -15.57 -0.30
CA GLY A 234 -21.70 -16.22 0.15
C GLY A 234 -22.45 -15.50 1.25
N ASP A 235 -21.82 -14.55 1.95
CA ASP A 235 -22.51 -13.73 2.96
C ASP A 235 -23.69 -12.97 2.36
N TRP A 236 -24.80 -12.96 3.08
CA TRP A 236 -26.01 -12.24 2.70
C TRP A 236 -26.69 -11.63 3.92
N PHE A 237 -27.46 -10.59 3.70
CA PHE A 237 -28.28 -9.92 4.69
C PHE A 237 -29.52 -9.33 4.03
N ILE A 238 -30.46 -8.83 4.82
CA ILE A 238 -31.64 -8.10 4.35
C ILE A 238 -31.36 -6.62 4.66
N PRO A 239 -30.95 -5.78 3.69
CA PRO A 239 -30.66 -4.38 3.97
C PRO A 239 -31.88 -3.66 4.55
N TYR A 240 -31.68 -2.87 5.60
CA TYR A 240 -32.76 -2.11 6.25
C TYR A 240 -33.62 -1.36 5.23
N GLY A 241 -34.96 -1.59 5.33
CA GLY A 241 -35.94 -1.04 4.41
C GLY A 241 -36.18 -1.90 3.16
N MET A 242 -35.54 -3.06 3.03
CA MET A 242 -35.81 -4.05 1.96
C MET A 242 -36.43 -5.31 2.49
N SER A 243 -37.22 -6.02 1.65
CA SER A 243 -37.85 -7.28 2.01
C SER A 243 -37.08 -8.51 1.55
N GLY A 244 -36.05 -8.37 0.73
CA GLY A 244 -35.34 -9.47 0.09
C GLY A 244 -33.90 -9.63 0.57
N ARG A 245 -33.41 -10.87 0.52
CA ARG A 245 -31.97 -11.17 0.76
C ARG A 245 -31.09 -10.57 -0.32
N LYS A 246 -30.00 -9.95 0.09
CA LYS A 246 -29.00 -9.41 -0.82
C LYS A 246 -27.62 -9.93 -0.42
N LYS A 247 -26.86 -10.43 -1.39
CA LYS A 247 -25.46 -10.81 -1.13
C LYS A 247 -24.66 -9.56 -0.73
N VAL A 248 -23.75 -9.70 0.22
CA VAL A 248 -22.84 -8.61 0.62
C VAL A 248 -22.01 -8.16 -0.57
N SER A 249 -21.54 -9.08 -1.42
CA SER A 249 -20.83 -8.76 -2.68
C SER A 249 -21.62 -7.81 -3.57
N ASP A 250 -22.91 -8.10 -3.79
CA ASP A 250 -23.78 -7.33 -4.67
C ASP A 250 -24.11 -5.96 -4.07
N TYR A 251 -24.38 -5.92 -2.75
CA TYR A 251 -24.54 -4.66 -2.05
C TYR A 251 -23.33 -3.73 -2.21
N LEU A 252 -22.11 -4.26 -2.03
CA LEU A 252 -20.87 -3.50 -2.17
C LEU A 252 -20.61 -3.06 -3.62
N ILE A 253 -21.06 -3.83 -4.63
CA ILE A 253 -20.99 -3.45 -6.05
C ILE A 253 -21.95 -2.30 -6.35
N ASP A 254 -23.21 -2.42 -5.94
CA ASP A 254 -24.25 -1.41 -6.20
C ASP A 254 -23.91 -0.05 -5.56
N HIS A 255 -23.29 -0.08 -4.39
CA HIS A 255 -22.81 1.12 -3.69
C HIS A 255 -21.44 1.59 -4.18
N LYS A 256 -20.91 1.00 -5.27
CA LYS A 256 -19.66 1.37 -5.90
C LYS A 256 -18.47 1.39 -4.93
N VAL A 257 -18.48 0.53 -3.91
CA VAL A 257 -17.40 0.44 -2.92
C VAL A 257 -16.10 0.04 -3.61
N PRO A 258 -14.99 0.76 -3.40
CA PRO A 258 -13.70 0.44 -4.00
C PRO A 258 -13.19 -0.95 -3.59
N LEU A 259 -12.46 -1.62 -4.48
CA LEU A 259 -11.94 -2.97 -4.25
C LEU A 259 -11.11 -3.11 -2.95
N PRO A 260 -10.21 -2.17 -2.62
CA PRO A 260 -9.48 -2.23 -1.36
C PRO A 260 -10.38 -2.16 -0.12
N GLU A 261 -11.43 -1.35 -0.17
CA GLU A 261 -12.40 -1.24 0.92
C GLU A 261 -13.23 -2.52 1.04
N LYS A 262 -13.66 -3.11 -0.11
CA LYS A 262 -14.36 -4.40 -0.09
C LYS A 262 -13.55 -5.47 0.64
N ALA A 263 -12.24 -5.54 0.38
CA ALA A 263 -11.37 -6.51 1.03
C ALA A 263 -11.21 -6.31 2.54
N ARG A 264 -11.49 -5.10 3.04
CA ARG A 264 -11.40 -4.71 4.45
C ARG A 264 -12.74 -4.64 5.15
N GLN A 265 -13.86 -4.89 4.44
CA GLN A 265 -15.21 -4.77 4.99
C GLN A 265 -15.45 -5.79 6.11
N PHE A 266 -15.93 -5.33 7.24
CA PHE A 266 -16.35 -6.16 8.37
C PHE A 266 -17.86 -6.33 8.40
N VAL A 267 -18.28 -7.44 8.98
CA VAL A 267 -19.68 -7.75 9.34
C VAL A 267 -19.75 -8.06 10.84
N LEU A 268 -20.82 -7.62 11.47
CA LEU A 268 -21.20 -8.00 12.81
C LEU A 268 -22.31 -9.06 12.70
N LEU A 269 -22.12 -10.19 13.39
CA LEU A 269 -23.06 -11.30 13.37
C LEU A 269 -23.62 -11.57 14.77
N SER A 270 -24.86 -12.06 14.78
CA SER A 270 -25.52 -12.69 15.91
C SER A 270 -25.81 -14.16 15.54
N GLY A 271 -25.04 -15.10 16.10
CA GLY A 271 -24.97 -16.46 15.57
C GLY A 271 -24.43 -16.42 14.12
N ASP A 272 -25.21 -17.01 13.18
CA ASP A 272 -24.85 -17.06 11.74
C ASP A 272 -25.45 -15.91 10.91
N GLU A 273 -26.21 -15.02 11.54
CA GLU A 273 -26.93 -13.96 10.86
C GLU A 273 -26.18 -12.63 10.94
N ILE A 274 -26.04 -11.93 9.81
CA ILE A 274 -25.47 -10.58 9.79
C ILE A 274 -26.49 -9.62 10.42
N VAL A 275 -26.03 -8.86 11.41
CA VAL A 275 -26.74 -7.77 12.09
C VAL A 275 -26.43 -6.44 11.43
N TRP A 276 -25.16 -6.22 11.10
CA TRP A 276 -24.68 -4.98 10.56
C TRP A 276 -23.53 -5.20 9.57
N LEU A 277 -23.65 -4.64 8.39
CA LEU A 277 -22.52 -4.43 7.49
C LEU A 277 -21.78 -3.20 8.02
N VAL A 278 -20.71 -3.42 8.77
CA VAL A 278 -20.06 -2.44 9.65
C VAL A 278 -19.69 -1.15 8.92
N GLY A 279 -20.22 -0.03 9.43
CA GLY A 279 -20.01 1.29 8.82
C GLY A 279 -20.87 1.54 7.57
N ARG A 280 -21.94 0.74 7.35
CA ARG A 280 -22.85 0.87 6.20
C ARG A 280 -24.30 0.68 6.62
N ARG A 281 -24.85 -0.52 6.52
CA ARG A 281 -26.28 -0.77 6.67
C ARG A 281 -26.54 -1.91 7.65
N ILE A 282 -27.54 -1.76 8.51
CA ILE A 282 -28.04 -2.82 9.39
C ILE A 282 -28.94 -3.79 8.59
N ASP A 283 -29.10 -4.98 9.11
CA ASP A 283 -30.08 -5.95 8.62
C ASP A 283 -31.48 -5.59 9.13
N ASP A 284 -32.48 -5.67 8.26
CA ASP A 284 -33.87 -5.29 8.55
C ASP A 284 -34.50 -6.13 9.66
N ARG A 285 -34.04 -7.36 9.87
CA ARG A 285 -34.50 -8.24 10.95
C ARG A 285 -34.24 -7.71 12.35
N TYR A 286 -33.15 -6.94 12.47
CA TYR A 286 -32.68 -6.34 13.73
C TYR A 286 -33.06 -4.87 13.87
N ARG A 287 -33.94 -4.36 13.00
CA ARG A 287 -34.44 -2.98 13.10
C ARG A 287 -35.22 -2.77 14.37
N LEU A 288 -35.25 -1.55 14.84
CA LEU A 288 -36.13 -1.13 15.94
C LEU A 288 -37.58 -1.17 15.49
N THR A 289 -38.46 -1.66 16.34
CA THR A 289 -39.91 -1.75 16.15
C THR A 289 -40.63 -1.14 17.34
N ALA A 290 -41.95 -1.08 17.28
CA ALA A 290 -42.77 -0.62 18.42
C ALA A 290 -42.68 -1.55 19.63
N GLU A 291 -42.18 -2.76 19.46
CA GLU A 291 -42.05 -3.79 20.51
C GLU A 291 -40.63 -3.81 21.12
N THR A 292 -39.68 -3.01 20.58
CA THR A 292 -38.28 -2.96 21.06
C THR A 292 -38.24 -2.20 22.38
N GLU A 293 -37.71 -2.83 23.42
CA GLU A 293 -37.48 -2.21 24.73
C GLU A 293 -36.00 -1.78 24.86
N ASN A 294 -35.07 -2.63 24.46
CA ASN A 294 -33.64 -2.41 24.59
C ASN A 294 -32.96 -2.22 23.23
N VAL A 295 -32.12 -1.20 23.14
CA VAL A 295 -31.40 -0.84 21.92
C VAL A 295 -29.90 -1.02 22.13
N LEU A 296 -29.25 -1.82 21.29
CA LEU A 296 -27.79 -1.81 21.21
C LEU A 296 -27.33 -0.75 20.20
N ARG A 297 -26.73 0.33 20.70
CA ARG A 297 -26.07 1.33 19.88
C ARG A 297 -24.62 0.93 19.67
N ILE A 298 -24.17 0.88 18.41
CA ILE A 298 -22.82 0.51 18.04
C ILE A 298 -22.21 1.66 17.23
N THR A 299 -21.07 2.18 17.68
CA THR A 299 -20.37 3.27 17.00
C THR A 299 -19.02 2.78 16.50
N LYS A 300 -18.73 2.99 15.22
CA LYS A 300 -17.44 2.70 14.60
C LYS A 300 -16.58 3.95 14.60
N GLU A 301 -15.35 3.83 15.10
CA GLU A 301 -14.30 4.84 14.98
C GLU A 301 -13.06 4.26 14.28
N ILE A 302 -12.35 5.08 13.52
CA ILE A 302 -11.07 4.73 12.87
C ILE A 302 -9.94 5.18 13.79
N ILE A 303 -8.98 4.27 14.04
CA ILE A 303 -7.80 4.51 14.90
C ILE A 303 -6.63 5.02 14.05
#